data_2b816781f873d428131a535d048d1895
#
_entry.id   2b816781f873d428131a535d048d1895
#
_cell.length_a   1.000
_cell.length_b   1.000
_cell.length_c   1.000
_cell.angle_alpha   90.00
_cell.angle_beta   90.00
_cell.angle_gamma   90.00
#
_symmetry.space_group_name_H-M   'P 1'
#
loop_
_entity.id
_entity.type
_entity.pdbx_description
1 polymer ?
#
loop_
_entity_poly.entity_id
_entity_poly.type
_entity_poly.pdbx_seq_one_letter_code
_entity_poly.pdbx_strand_id
1 'polypeptide(L)' 'MQTRIKEYRSRQSMTQEDLAKAVGVRRETIVFLEQGKYNPSLKLAHDVAMILHAKIDDLFIFGDETSDPELHEILVD' A
#
# COMPACT_ATOMS: atom_id res chain seq x y z
N MET A 1 -9.13 0.35 -3.48
CA MET A 1 -7.92 1.13 -3.13
C MET A 1 -6.90 0.97 -4.24
N GLN A 2 -6.25 2.06 -4.59
CA GLN A 2 -5.15 2.04 -5.54
C GLN A 2 -3.83 2.18 -4.80
N THR A 3 -2.75 1.66 -5.38
CA THR A 3 -1.43 1.79 -4.78
C THR A 3 -0.39 2.24 -5.80
N ARG A 4 0.69 2.83 -5.29
CA ARG A 4 1.85 3.20 -6.09
C ARG A 4 3.09 2.41 -5.66
N ILE A 5 2.88 1.27 -5.02
CA ILE A 5 3.98 0.44 -4.50
C ILE A 5 4.92 0.01 -5.62
N LYS A 6 4.35 -0.46 -6.73
CA LYS A 6 5.15 -0.90 -7.89
C LYS A 6 6.05 0.22 -8.40
N GLU A 7 5.53 1.44 -8.48
CA GLU A 7 6.28 2.61 -8.93
C GLU A 7 7.49 2.87 -8.04
N TYR A 8 7.26 2.93 -6.72
CA TYR A 8 8.34 3.18 -5.76
C TYR A 8 9.33 2.04 -5.71
N ARG A 9 8.84 0.82 -5.83
CA ARG A 9 9.70 -0.38 -5.88
C ARG A 9 10.61 -0.32 -7.11
N SER A 10 10.05 0.04 -8.27
CA SER A 10 10.80 0.14 -9.52
C SER A 10 11.89 1.20 -9.45
N ARG A 11 11.64 2.32 -8.78
CA ARG A 11 12.64 3.38 -8.59
C ARG A 11 13.87 2.88 -7.87
N GLN A 12 13.73 1.84 -7.06
CA GLN A 12 14.83 1.27 -6.27
C GLN A 12 15.31 -0.06 -6.85
N SER A 13 14.89 -0.41 -8.06
CA SER A 13 15.26 -1.67 -8.73
C SER A 13 14.96 -2.89 -7.85
N MET A 14 13.86 -2.84 -7.13
CA MET A 14 13.46 -3.87 -6.18
C MET A 14 12.36 -4.73 -6.77
N THR A 15 12.50 -6.06 -6.72
CA THR A 15 11.45 -6.98 -7.16
C THR A 15 10.39 -7.14 -6.09
N GLN A 16 9.25 -7.74 -6.46
CA GLN A 16 8.22 -8.09 -5.48
C GLN A 16 8.78 -9.03 -4.41
N GLU A 17 9.61 -9.99 -4.82
CA GLU A 17 10.27 -10.91 -3.89
C GLU A 17 11.18 -10.18 -2.91
N ASP A 18 11.96 -9.21 -3.42
CA ASP A 18 12.85 -8.42 -2.56
C ASP A 18 12.07 -7.68 -1.50
N LEU A 19 10.97 -7.03 -1.90
CA LEU A 19 10.14 -6.29 -0.95
C LEU A 19 9.50 -7.24 0.07
N ALA A 20 8.98 -8.38 -0.41
CA ALA A 20 8.37 -9.37 0.47
C ALA A 20 9.34 -9.84 1.55
N LYS A 21 10.57 -10.16 1.16
CA LYS A 21 11.60 -10.57 2.12
C LYS A 21 11.93 -9.47 3.10
N ALA A 22 12.03 -8.24 2.61
CA ALA A 22 12.39 -7.10 3.45
C ALA A 22 11.36 -6.84 4.56
N VAL A 23 10.08 -7.08 4.29
CA VAL A 23 9.03 -6.83 5.27
C VAL A 23 8.48 -8.11 5.91
N GLY A 24 9.04 -9.27 5.57
CA GLY A 24 8.73 -10.52 6.25
C GLY A 24 7.40 -11.15 5.88
N VAL A 25 6.96 -10.99 4.62
CA VAL A 25 5.72 -11.62 4.14
C VAL A 25 6.01 -12.43 2.88
N ARG A 26 5.01 -13.17 2.41
CA ARG A 26 5.12 -13.92 1.17
C ARG A 26 4.99 -12.99 -0.03
N ARG A 27 5.59 -13.39 -1.15
CA ARG A 27 5.49 -12.63 -2.40
C ARG A 27 4.04 -12.38 -2.81
N GLU A 28 3.18 -13.39 -2.64
CA GLU A 28 1.75 -13.27 -2.99
C GLU A 28 1.07 -12.13 -2.24
N THR A 29 1.47 -11.90 -0.99
CA THR A 29 0.93 -10.80 -0.21
C THR A 29 1.27 -9.47 -0.87
N ILE A 30 2.50 -9.32 -1.37
CA ILE A 30 2.91 -8.10 -2.06
C ILE A 30 2.15 -7.96 -3.39
N VAL A 31 1.96 -9.06 -4.12
CA VAL A 31 1.19 -9.03 -5.38
C VAL A 31 -0.22 -8.48 -5.12
N PHE A 32 -0.92 -9.02 -4.14
CA PHE A 32 -2.28 -8.57 -3.81
C PHE A 32 -2.29 -7.16 -3.26
N LEU A 33 -1.29 -6.81 -2.47
CA LEU A 33 -1.16 -5.46 -1.91
C LEU A 33 -1.02 -4.43 -3.05
N GLU A 34 -0.19 -4.70 -4.04
CA GLU A 34 0.02 -3.80 -5.17
C GLU A 34 -1.25 -3.62 -6.00
N GLN A 35 -2.08 -4.65 -6.06
CA GLN A 35 -3.35 -4.60 -6.80
C GLN A 35 -4.47 -3.89 -6.04
N GLY A 36 -4.22 -3.51 -4.80
CA GLY A 36 -5.25 -2.90 -3.97
C GLY A 36 -6.30 -3.87 -3.46
N LYS A 37 -6.02 -5.18 -3.54
CA LYS A 37 -6.96 -6.24 -3.15
C LYS A 37 -6.74 -6.75 -1.73
N TYR A 38 -5.78 -6.20 -1.03
CA TYR A 38 -5.43 -6.62 0.31
C TYR A 38 -5.28 -5.39 1.20
N ASN A 39 -6.02 -5.38 2.30
CA ASN A 39 -5.90 -4.29 3.28
C ASN A 39 -4.78 -4.66 4.26
N PRO A 40 -3.64 -3.99 4.18
CA PRO A 40 -2.53 -4.33 5.07
C PRO A 40 -2.82 -3.91 6.51
N SER A 41 -2.19 -4.60 7.45
CA SER A 41 -2.13 -4.11 8.81
C SER A 41 -1.37 -2.78 8.82
N LEU A 42 -1.58 -2.00 9.87
CA LEU A 42 -0.84 -0.74 10.02
C LEU A 42 0.67 -1.00 10.04
N LYS A 43 1.09 -2.08 10.71
CA LYS A 43 2.50 -2.45 10.77
C LYS A 43 3.05 -2.75 9.37
N LEU A 44 2.33 -3.55 8.58
CA LEU A 44 2.81 -3.88 7.23
C LEU A 44 2.89 -2.64 6.36
N ALA A 45 1.87 -1.78 6.40
CA ALA A 45 1.88 -0.53 5.64
C ALA A 45 3.07 0.35 6.03
N HIS A 46 3.34 0.45 7.31
CA HIS A 46 4.48 1.20 7.83
C HIS A 46 5.81 0.62 7.35
N ASP A 47 5.97 -0.70 7.46
CA ASP A 47 7.22 -1.36 7.07
C ASP A 47 7.49 -1.21 5.57
N VAL A 48 6.45 -1.36 4.74
CA VAL A 48 6.57 -1.16 3.29
C VAL A 48 6.99 0.29 2.99
N ALA A 49 6.37 1.26 3.65
CA ALA A 49 6.69 2.66 3.46
C ALA A 49 8.15 2.95 3.83
N MET A 50 8.62 2.38 4.94
CA MET A 50 9.99 2.56 5.38
C MET A 50 11.00 2.00 4.38
N ILE A 51 10.75 0.78 3.89
CA ILE A 51 11.64 0.14 2.92
C ILE A 51 11.68 0.91 1.60
N LEU A 52 10.53 1.44 1.17
CA LEU A 52 10.43 2.17 -0.09
C LEU A 52 10.77 3.66 0.02
N HIS A 53 11.15 4.12 1.21
CA HIS A 53 11.47 5.53 1.46
C HIS A 53 10.35 6.46 1.03
N ALA A 54 9.11 6.11 1.42
CA ALA A 54 7.92 6.84 1.05
C ALA A 54 7.02 6.99 2.26
N LYS A 55 6.04 7.86 2.14
CA LYS A 55 4.99 7.99 3.16
C LYS A 55 3.86 7.03 2.81
N ILE A 56 3.10 6.61 3.81
CA ILE A 56 1.92 5.77 3.58
C ILE A 56 0.98 6.46 2.59
N ASP A 57 0.77 7.76 2.73
CA ASP A 57 -0.10 8.53 1.84
C ASP A 57 0.40 8.56 0.39
N ASP A 58 1.70 8.39 0.18
CA ASP A 58 2.27 8.32 -1.17
C ASP A 58 2.01 6.97 -1.83
N LEU A 59 1.91 5.92 -1.01
CA LEU A 59 1.80 4.55 -1.50
C LEU A 59 0.35 4.08 -1.64
N PHE A 60 -0.52 4.50 -0.73
CA PHE A 60 -1.91 4.03 -0.67
C PHE A 60 -2.86 5.18 -0.95
N ILE A 61 -3.68 5.03 -2.00
CA ILE A 61 -4.57 6.10 -2.47
C ILE A 61 -6.00 5.71 -2.15
N PHE A 62 -6.66 6.48 -1.30
CA PHE A 62 -8.00 6.20 -0.79
C PHE A 62 -9.10 7.07 -1.41
N GLY A 63 -8.78 7.86 -2.43
CA GLY A 63 -9.71 8.81 -3.01
C GLY A 63 -11.02 8.20 -3.48
N ASP A 64 -10.96 7.02 -4.09
CA ASP A 64 -12.16 6.34 -4.59
C ASP A 64 -13.06 5.90 -3.47
N GLU A 65 -12.51 5.55 -2.32
CA GLU A 65 -13.28 5.11 -1.16
C GLU A 65 -13.96 6.28 -0.47
N THR A 66 -13.32 7.44 -0.46
CA THR A 66 -13.86 8.64 0.15
C THR A 66 -14.94 9.30 -0.70
N SER A 67 -15.14 8.86 -1.92
CA SER A 67 -16.21 9.36 -2.79
C SER A 67 -17.56 8.73 -2.46
N ASP A 68 -17.61 7.69 -1.63
CA ASP A 68 -18.85 7.07 -1.20
C ASP A 68 -19.60 8.03 -0.29
N PRO A 69 -20.85 8.44 -0.65
CA PRO A 69 -21.59 9.40 0.16
C PRO A 69 -21.81 8.95 1.60
N GLU A 70 -22.06 7.67 1.81
CA GLU A 70 -22.28 7.13 3.14
C GLU A 70 -21.01 7.22 4.00
N LEU A 71 -19.89 6.88 3.41
CA LEU A 71 -18.61 6.99 4.10
C LEU A 71 -18.25 8.44 4.37
N HIS A 72 -18.58 9.33 3.43
CA HIS A 72 -18.33 10.76 3.58
C HIS A 72 -19.10 11.33 4.78
N GLU A 73 -20.37 10.95 4.94
CA GLU A 73 -21.18 11.41 6.06
C GLU A 73 -20.60 10.99 7.40
N ILE A 74 -20.04 9.79 7.48
CA ILE A 74 -19.40 9.30 8.69
C ILE A 74 -18.15 10.11 9.02
N LEU A 75 -17.38 10.47 8.00
CA LEU A 75 -16.12 11.18 8.19
C LEU A 75 -16.26 12.66 8.48
N VAL A 76 -17.38 13.26 8.09
CA VAL A 76 -17.60 14.70 8.25
C VAL A 76 -18.04 15.07 9.66
N ASP A 77 -18.58 14.13 10.38
CA ASP A 77 -18.99 14.37 11.77
C ASP A 77 -17.75 14.46 12.67
#